data_03f3f442e50fac606db64dc84f606284
#
_entry.id   03f3f442e50fac606db64dc84f606284
#
_cell.length_a   1.000
_cell.length_b   1.000
_cell.length_c   1.000
_cell.angle_alpha   90.00
_cell.angle_beta   90.00
_cell.angle_gamma   90.00
#
_symmetry.space_group_name_H-M   'P 1'
#
loop_
_entity.id
_entity.type
_entity.pdbx_description
1 polymer ?
#
loop_
_entity_poly.entity_id
_entity_poly.type
_entity_poly.pdbx_seq_one_letter_code
_entity_poly.pdbx_strand_id
1 'polypeptide(L)'
;VYRNSTGKIFHSVTHILKETADNDALERWKARMGDRAGVLSSVATTRGTRAHGRVEWRLKTARKLAVHAANSRGLERIPSSMWNWALKKAYQSKPPKLDLSSVGYGRCLDEWLERHCAGEAAVELRITCTPQNFTSPYCDGWAGTFDAALYLRDRPGLWLVDWKTSANRRGAELLSDYFDQLGAYNAGVLQHNPELEGFAGGVVVIARRAGPPDVHWLERDQLAERTACFTARFARYVRGLCPFMTTQGM
;
A
#
# COMPACT_ATOMS: atom_id res chain seq x y z
N VAL A 1 11.24 12.65 -2.47
CA VAL A 1 12.38 12.48 -1.57
C VAL A 1 11.90 12.78 -0.15
N TYR A 2 12.22 11.89 0.79
CA TYR A 2 11.95 12.07 2.21
C TYR A 2 13.28 12.33 2.93
N ARG A 3 13.25 13.21 3.94
CA ARG A 3 14.36 13.39 4.87
C ARG A 3 13.90 13.03 6.27
N ASN A 4 14.70 12.27 7.01
CA ASN A 4 14.45 12.01 8.42
C ASN A 4 15.10 13.10 9.31
N SER A 5 14.88 13.02 10.62
CA SER A 5 15.42 13.96 11.61
C SER A 5 16.97 13.96 11.69
N THR A 6 17.64 12.91 11.20
CA THR A 6 19.11 12.81 11.15
C THR A 6 19.68 13.26 9.79
N GLY A 7 18.85 13.83 8.91
CA GLY A 7 19.26 14.31 7.59
C GLY A 7 19.37 13.24 6.51
N LYS A 8 19.13 11.96 6.83
CA LYS A 8 19.15 10.87 5.85
C LYS A 8 18.10 11.06 4.77
N ILE A 9 18.47 10.70 3.53
CA ILE A 9 17.66 10.88 2.32
C ILE A 9 17.10 9.54 1.88
N PHE A 10 15.76 9.47 1.73
CA PHE A 10 15.07 8.31 1.24
C PHE A 10 14.26 8.66 0.00
N HIS A 11 14.30 7.81 -1.01
CA HIS A 11 13.46 7.95 -2.19
C HIS A 11 12.13 7.22 -2.01
N SER A 12 11.07 7.78 -2.59
CA SER A 12 9.73 7.17 -2.51
C SER A 12 9.69 5.83 -3.23
N VAL A 13 9.08 4.81 -2.62
CA VAL A 13 8.80 3.51 -3.25
C VAL A 13 8.12 3.71 -4.61
N THR A 14 7.06 4.52 -4.67
CA THR A 14 6.32 4.78 -5.91
C THR A 14 7.15 5.51 -6.98
N HIS A 15 8.09 6.36 -6.57
CA HIS A 15 9.02 7.02 -7.50
C HIS A 15 10.01 6.00 -8.08
N ILE A 16 10.60 5.15 -7.24
CA ILE A 16 11.52 4.09 -7.67
C ILE A 16 10.84 3.15 -8.67
N LEU A 17 9.62 2.71 -8.36
CA LEU A 17 8.82 1.87 -9.26
C LEU A 17 8.60 2.54 -10.61
N LYS A 18 8.20 3.82 -10.61
CA LYS A 18 7.98 4.60 -11.83
C LYS A 18 9.24 4.73 -12.69
N GLU A 19 10.39 5.05 -12.09
CA GLU A 19 11.66 5.26 -12.81
C GLU A 19 12.28 3.93 -13.31
N THR A 20 11.85 2.80 -12.76
CA THR A 20 12.34 1.48 -13.12
C THR A 20 11.32 0.62 -13.87
N ALA A 21 10.12 1.15 -14.12
CA ALA A 21 9.08 0.48 -14.89
C ALA A 21 9.39 0.50 -16.39
N ASP A 22 8.89 -0.50 -17.09
CA ASP A 22 8.71 -0.41 -18.53
C ASP A 22 7.50 0.49 -18.82
N ASN A 23 7.76 1.69 -19.30
CA ASN A 23 6.74 2.74 -19.49
C ASN A 23 6.14 2.73 -20.91
N ASP A 24 6.53 1.82 -21.79
CA ASP A 24 6.09 1.80 -23.19
C ASP A 24 4.57 1.79 -23.35
N ALA A 25 3.86 1.00 -22.53
CA ALA A 25 2.40 0.96 -22.57
C ALA A 25 1.77 2.29 -22.13
N LEU A 26 2.35 2.93 -21.10
CA LEU A 26 1.90 4.23 -20.59
C LEU A 26 2.17 5.34 -21.62
N GLU A 27 3.33 5.34 -22.25
CA GLU A 27 3.67 6.33 -23.28
C GLU A 27 2.79 6.17 -24.53
N ARG A 28 2.53 4.94 -24.99
CA ARG A 28 1.56 4.68 -26.07
C ARG A 28 0.14 5.14 -25.69
N TRP A 29 -0.27 4.95 -24.42
CA TRP A 29 -1.56 5.45 -23.96
C TRP A 29 -1.61 6.99 -23.93
N LYS A 30 -0.56 7.66 -23.43
CA LYS A 30 -0.47 9.13 -23.42
C LYS A 30 -0.53 9.69 -24.84
N ALA A 31 0.25 9.12 -25.76
CA ALA A 31 0.25 9.54 -27.16
C ALA A 31 -1.15 9.43 -27.80
N ARG A 32 -1.88 8.37 -27.51
CA ARG A 32 -3.27 8.16 -27.97
C ARG A 32 -4.25 9.18 -27.38
N MET A 33 -4.08 9.55 -26.10
CA MET A 33 -5.00 10.45 -25.39
C MET A 33 -4.70 11.92 -25.61
N GLY A 34 -3.48 12.28 -26.04
CA GLY A 34 -3.03 13.65 -26.20
C GLY A 34 -3.28 14.49 -24.94
N ASP A 35 -3.78 15.71 -25.09
CA ASP A 35 -4.04 16.63 -23.99
C ASP A 35 -4.99 16.10 -22.92
N ARG A 36 -5.84 15.13 -23.27
CA ARG A 36 -6.77 14.49 -22.33
C ARG A 36 -6.09 13.58 -21.32
N ALA A 37 -4.86 13.10 -21.59
CA ALA A 37 -4.14 12.17 -20.71
C ALA A 37 -3.93 12.77 -19.31
N GLY A 38 -3.54 14.03 -19.22
CA GLY A 38 -3.35 14.76 -17.96
C GLY A 38 -4.64 14.84 -17.13
N VAL A 39 -5.74 15.22 -17.77
CA VAL A 39 -7.05 15.32 -17.12
C VAL A 39 -7.51 13.94 -16.60
N LEU A 40 -7.41 12.91 -17.43
CA LEU A 40 -7.80 11.54 -17.03
C LEU A 40 -6.96 11.00 -15.88
N SER A 41 -5.65 11.26 -15.88
CA SER A 41 -4.74 10.90 -14.79
C SER A 41 -5.10 11.63 -13.49
N SER A 42 -5.37 12.91 -13.54
CA SER A 42 -5.78 13.73 -12.39
C SER A 42 -7.09 13.22 -11.78
N VAL A 43 -8.09 12.94 -12.61
CA VAL A 43 -9.37 12.36 -12.17
C VAL A 43 -9.15 10.99 -11.51
N ALA A 44 -8.30 10.14 -12.10
CA ALA A 44 -7.99 8.83 -11.54
C ALA A 44 -7.29 8.94 -10.17
N THR A 45 -6.33 9.86 -10.03
CA THR A 45 -5.61 10.12 -8.77
C THR A 45 -6.57 10.63 -7.69
N THR A 46 -7.37 11.66 -8.01
CA THR A 46 -8.35 12.23 -7.07
C THR A 46 -9.34 11.18 -6.57
N ARG A 47 -9.85 10.37 -7.50
CA ARG A 47 -10.75 9.24 -7.18
C ARG A 47 -10.08 8.25 -6.23
N GLY A 48 -8.84 7.85 -6.51
CA GLY A 48 -8.04 6.95 -5.67
C GLY A 48 -7.89 7.52 -4.27
N THR A 49 -7.37 8.74 -4.14
CA THR A 49 -7.16 9.41 -2.85
C THR A 49 -8.45 9.45 -2.01
N ARG A 50 -9.59 9.75 -2.62
CA ARG A 50 -10.88 9.79 -1.89
C ARG A 50 -11.33 8.41 -1.43
N ALA A 51 -11.18 7.38 -2.28
CA ALA A 51 -11.54 6.01 -1.92
C ALA A 51 -10.67 5.48 -0.77
N HIS A 52 -9.35 5.70 -0.83
CA HIS A 52 -8.40 5.36 0.24
C HIS A 52 -8.74 6.10 1.53
N GLY A 53 -8.89 7.43 1.48
CA GLY A 53 -9.21 8.23 2.66
C GLY A 53 -10.51 7.80 3.36
N ARG A 54 -11.47 7.23 2.62
CA ARG A 54 -12.67 6.64 3.23
C ARG A 54 -12.38 5.37 4.02
N VAL A 55 -11.59 4.45 3.46
CA VAL A 55 -11.19 3.21 4.14
C VAL A 55 -10.33 3.51 5.35
N GLU A 56 -9.34 4.38 5.19
CA GLU A 56 -8.49 4.89 6.29
C GLU A 56 -9.33 5.45 7.43
N TRP A 57 -10.25 6.36 7.12
CA TRP A 57 -11.15 6.96 8.10
C TRP A 57 -11.97 5.89 8.83
N ARG A 58 -12.49 4.90 8.10
CA ARG A 58 -13.30 3.83 8.66
C ARG A 58 -12.49 2.95 9.62
N LEU A 59 -11.30 2.54 9.23
CA LEU A 59 -10.41 1.74 10.07
C LEU A 59 -10.00 2.50 11.33
N LYS A 60 -9.55 3.75 11.19
CA LYS A 60 -9.16 4.61 12.32
C LYS A 60 -10.34 4.87 13.27
N THR A 61 -11.54 5.04 12.75
CA THR A 61 -12.75 5.22 13.57
C THR A 61 -13.11 3.92 14.30
N ALA A 62 -13.09 2.78 13.61
CA ALA A 62 -13.35 1.48 14.23
C ALA A 62 -12.33 1.18 15.34
N ARG A 63 -11.04 1.46 15.12
CA ARG A 63 -10.01 1.31 16.14
C ARG A 63 -10.32 2.12 17.39
N LYS A 64 -10.65 3.41 17.23
CA LYS A 64 -11.00 4.28 18.38
C LYS A 64 -12.18 3.72 19.17
N LEU A 65 -13.22 3.25 18.49
CA LEU A 65 -14.39 2.66 19.12
C LEU A 65 -14.07 1.35 19.84
N ALA A 66 -13.29 0.48 19.19
CA ALA A 66 -12.91 -0.82 19.74
C ALA A 66 -11.98 -0.67 20.96
N VAL A 67 -10.98 0.21 20.90
CA VAL A 67 -10.08 0.52 22.02
C VAL A 67 -10.88 1.10 23.20
N HIS A 68 -11.73 2.08 22.94
CA HIS A 68 -12.57 2.66 24.01
C HIS A 68 -13.46 1.61 24.69
N ALA A 69 -14.11 0.75 23.90
CA ALA A 69 -14.95 -0.33 24.41
C ALA A 69 -14.18 -1.42 25.16
N ALA A 70 -12.95 -1.73 24.73
CA ALA A 70 -12.07 -2.66 25.43
C ALA A 70 -11.62 -2.10 26.77
N ASN A 71 -11.13 -0.86 26.79
CA ASN A 71 -10.68 -0.18 28.01
C ASN A 71 -11.80 -0.06 29.04
N SER A 72 -13.02 0.30 28.62
CA SER A 72 -14.18 0.40 29.53
C SER A 72 -14.61 -0.92 30.17
N ARG A 73 -14.13 -2.05 29.60
CA ARG A 73 -14.37 -3.42 30.12
C ARG A 73 -13.14 -4.06 30.76
N GLY A 74 -12.03 -3.32 30.90
CA GLY A 74 -10.78 -3.81 31.45
C GLY A 74 -10.12 -4.91 30.60
N LEU A 75 -10.34 -4.93 29.29
CA LEU A 75 -9.78 -5.94 28.39
C LEU A 75 -8.40 -5.52 27.92
N GLU A 76 -7.42 -6.39 28.04
CA GLU A 76 -6.05 -6.19 27.53
C GLU A 76 -5.97 -6.29 25.99
N ARG A 77 -6.89 -7.03 25.38
CA ARG A 77 -6.94 -7.24 23.93
C ARG A 77 -8.34 -6.96 23.39
N ILE A 78 -8.42 -6.49 22.15
CA ILE A 78 -9.67 -6.28 21.47
C ILE A 78 -10.17 -7.60 20.86
N PRO A 79 -11.30 -8.17 21.35
CA PRO A 79 -11.86 -9.37 20.72
C PRO A 79 -12.36 -9.10 19.30
N SER A 80 -12.31 -10.10 18.42
CA SER A 80 -12.80 -10.00 17.04
C SER A 80 -14.29 -9.58 16.96
N SER A 81 -15.12 -10.03 17.91
CA SER A 81 -16.52 -9.61 17.99
C SER A 81 -16.69 -8.10 18.25
N MET A 82 -15.84 -7.55 19.11
CA MET A 82 -15.81 -6.11 19.40
C MET A 82 -15.31 -5.31 18.20
N TRP A 83 -14.28 -5.82 17.48
CA TRP A 83 -13.80 -5.23 16.26
C TRP A 83 -14.90 -5.20 15.19
N ASN A 84 -15.64 -6.29 15.00
CA ASN A 84 -16.76 -6.37 14.08
C ASN A 84 -17.86 -5.36 14.40
N TRP A 85 -18.19 -5.21 15.68
CA TRP A 85 -19.12 -4.21 16.15
C TRP A 85 -18.61 -2.79 15.83
N ALA A 86 -17.34 -2.52 16.09
CA ALA A 86 -16.73 -1.21 15.85
C ALA A 86 -16.70 -0.85 14.35
N LEU A 87 -16.40 -1.80 13.47
CA LEU A 87 -16.46 -1.59 12.01
C LEU A 87 -17.86 -1.24 11.53
N LYS A 88 -18.89 -1.93 12.04
CA LYS A 88 -20.30 -1.61 11.72
C LYS A 88 -20.70 -0.23 12.24
N LYS A 89 -20.30 0.12 13.44
CA LYS A 89 -20.56 1.44 14.03
C LYS A 89 -19.81 2.56 13.29
N ALA A 90 -18.56 2.35 12.91
CA ALA A 90 -17.83 3.27 12.06
C ALA A 90 -18.54 3.53 10.72
N TYR A 91 -19.10 2.50 10.11
CA TYR A 91 -19.88 2.65 8.86
C TYR A 91 -21.16 3.47 9.05
N GLN A 92 -21.84 3.30 10.19
CA GLN A 92 -23.05 4.05 10.53
C GLN A 92 -22.78 5.50 10.93
N SER A 93 -21.53 5.82 11.33
CA SER A 93 -21.12 7.18 11.62
C SER A 93 -20.98 7.97 10.31
N LYS A 94 -20.76 9.28 10.39
CA LYS A 94 -20.76 10.18 9.23
C LYS A 94 -19.43 10.11 8.46
N PRO A 95 -19.26 9.18 7.48
CA PRO A 95 -18.02 9.04 6.75
C PRO A 95 -17.78 10.25 5.85
N PRO A 96 -16.52 10.49 5.41
CA PRO A 96 -16.20 11.48 4.40
C PRO A 96 -17.08 11.30 3.16
N LYS A 97 -17.64 12.41 2.67
CA LYS A 97 -18.47 12.38 1.45
C LYS A 97 -17.60 12.02 0.25
N LEU A 98 -18.09 11.10 -0.55
CA LEU A 98 -17.54 10.78 -1.84
C LEU A 98 -18.39 11.44 -2.94
N ASP A 99 -17.74 11.91 -3.99
CA ASP A 99 -18.42 12.40 -5.18
C ASP A 99 -18.89 11.22 -6.07
N LEU A 100 -19.64 11.54 -7.13
CA LEU A 100 -20.16 10.55 -8.06
C LEU A 100 -19.05 9.75 -8.77
N SER A 101 -17.83 10.30 -8.87
CA SER A 101 -16.71 9.62 -9.51
C SER A 101 -16.04 8.58 -8.60
N SER A 102 -16.13 8.73 -7.28
CA SER A 102 -15.44 7.91 -6.29
C SER A 102 -16.36 7.03 -5.43
N VAL A 103 -17.68 7.32 -5.38
CA VAL A 103 -18.63 6.62 -4.50
C VAL A 103 -18.70 5.10 -4.74
N GLY A 104 -18.70 4.66 -6.00
CA GLY A 104 -18.72 3.23 -6.32
C GLY A 104 -17.46 2.50 -5.84
N TYR A 105 -16.29 3.11 -6.01
CA TYR A 105 -15.01 2.55 -5.55
C TYR A 105 -14.94 2.48 -4.03
N GLY A 106 -15.34 3.54 -3.34
CA GLY A 106 -15.38 3.54 -1.88
C GLY A 106 -16.32 2.49 -1.31
N ARG A 107 -17.50 2.29 -1.92
CA ARG A 107 -18.44 1.21 -1.53
C ARG A 107 -17.81 -0.17 -1.74
N CYS A 108 -17.18 -0.38 -2.87
CA CYS A 108 -16.50 -1.64 -3.19
C CYS A 108 -15.44 -2.00 -2.14
N LEU A 109 -14.61 -1.04 -1.69
CA LEU A 109 -13.63 -1.24 -0.61
C LEU A 109 -14.31 -1.44 0.75
N ASP A 110 -15.36 -0.69 1.06
CA ASP A 110 -16.13 -0.86 2.29
C ASP A 110 -16.71 -2.28 2.42
N GLU A 111 -17.29 -2.82 1.34
CA GLU A 111 -17.85 -4.18 1.29
C GLU A 111 -16.76 -5.25 1.46
N TRP A 112 -15.59 -5.05 0.82
CA TRP A 112 -14.46 -5.95 0.99
C TRP A 112 -13.98 -5.94 2.45
N LEU A 113 -13.82 -4.75 3.04
CA LEU A 113 -13.39 -4.59 4.42
C LEU A 113 -14.35 -5.27 5.40
N GLU A 114 -15.67 -5.11 5.21
CA GLU A 114 -16.68 -5.77 6.05
C GLU A 114 -16.60 -7.29 5.98
N ARG A 115 -16.33 -7.82 4.81
CA ARG A 115 -16.25 -9.26 4.59
C ARG A 115 -15.00 -9.86 5.17
N HIS A 116 -13.85 -9.21 5.01
CA HIS A 116 -12.55 -9.83 5.25
C HIS A 116 -11.84 -9.34 6.54
N CYS A 117 -12.05 -8.10 6.99
CA CYS A 117 -11.31 -7.57 8.12
C CYS A 117 -11.79 -8.13 9.45
N ALA A 118 -10.88 -8.75 10.22
CA ALA A 118 -11.10 -9.24 11.60
C ALA A 118 -10.42 -8.37 12.66
N GLY A 119 -9.45 -7.57 12.28
CA GLY A 119 -8.71 -6.66 13.16
C GLY A 119 -7.75 -5.79 12.36
N GLU A 120 -7.25 -4.73 12.96
CA GLU A 120 -6.29 -3.82 12.37
C GLU A 120 -5.07 -3.70 13.29
N ALA A 121 -3.88 -3.84 12.71
CA ALA A 121 -2.61 -3.60 13.40
C ALA A 121 -2.08 -2.20 13.10
N ALA A 122 -2.14 -1.76 11.82
CA ALA A 122 -1.69 -0.44 11.41
C ALA A 122 -2.48 0.06 10.19
N VAL A 123 -2.62 1.39 10.07
CA VAL A 123 -3.23 2.07 8.92
C VAL A 123 -2.40 3.30 8.59
N GLU A 124 -2.08 3.51 7.30
CA GLU A 124 -1.31 4.66 6.80
C GLU A 124 0.00 4.84 7.59
N LEU A 125 0.74 3.74 7.77
CA LEU A 125 2.00 3.78 8.49
C LEU A 125 3.16 4.07 7.53
N ARG A 126 3.91 5.13 7.84
CA ARG A 126 5.14 5.47 7.13
C ARG A 126 6.25 4.53 7.57
N ILE A 127 6.95 3.97 6.59
CA ILE A 127 8.15 3.15 6.79
C ILE A 127 9.34 3.73 6.03
N THR A 128 10.52 3.42 6.53
CA THR A 128 11.79 3.60 5.81
C THR A 128 12.51 2.26 5.76
N CYS A 129 13.37 2.08 4.78
CA CYS A 129 14.24 0.91 4.69
C CYS A 129 15.62 1.32 4.16
N THR A 130 16.66 0.95 4.89
CA THR A 130 18.05 1.04 4.44
C THR A 130 18.55 -0.38 4.21
N PRO A 131 18.83 -0.80 2.96
CA PRO A 131 19.35 -2.15 2.70
C PRO A 131 20.65 -2.42 3.44
N GLN A 132 20.87 -3.68 3.86
CA GLN A 132 22.14 -4.09 4.47
C GLN A 132 23.32 -3.80 3.54
N ASN A 133 24.41 -3.31 4.11
CA ASN A 133 25.65 -2.99 3.38
C ASN A 133 25.46 -2.00 2.23
N PHE A 134 24.36 -1.23 2.26
CA PHE A 134 24.07 -0.23 1.24
C PHE A 134 24.75 1.08 1.60
N THR A 135 25.56 1.59 0.68
CA THR A 135 26.18 2.93 0.77
C THR A 135 25.98 3.66 -0.54
N SER A 136 25.47 4.88 -0.47
CA SER A 136 25.34 5.75 -1.63
C SER A 136 25.41 7.21 -1.18
N PRO A 137 26.08 8.09 -1.92
CA PRO A 137 26.08 9.52 -1.63
C PRO A 137 24.74 10.20 -1.99
N TYR A 138 23.84 9.52 -2.68
CA TYR A 138 22.61 10.10 -3.22
C TYR A 138 21.36 9.77 -2.41
N CYS A 139 21.37 8.64 -1.69
CA CYS A 139 20.26 8.24 -0.82
C CYS A 139 20.71 7.19 0.20
N ASP A 140 19.95 7.08 1.28
CA ASP A 140 20.16 6.10 2.36
C ASP A 140 19.23 4.88 2.23
N GLY A 141 18.29 4.92 1.27
CA GLY A 141 17.33 3.84 1.08
C GLY A 141 16.03 4.33 0.47
N TRP A 142 14.95 3.62 0.80
CA TRP A 142 13.61 4.01 0.35
C TRP A 142 12.65 4.24 1.50
N ALA A 143 11.58 4.99 1.22
CA ALA A 143 10.50 5.26 2.15
C ALA A 143 9.15 5.19 1.45
N GLY A 144 8.12 4.92 2.22
CA GLY A 144 6.75 4.97 1.74
C GLY A 144 5.75 4.89 2.87
N THR A 145 4.48 4.95 2.52
CA THR A 145 3.37 4.74 3.45
C THR A 145 2.55 3.58 2.92
N PHE A 146 2.41 2.51 3.68
CA PHE A 146 1.52 1.42 3.30
C PHE A 146 0.10 1.69 3.80
N ASP A 147 -0.88 1.19 3.06
CA ASP A 147 -2.28 1.52 3.34
C ASP A 147 -2.79 0.87 4.63
N ALA A 148 -2.59 -0.44 4.81
CA ALA A 148 -3.01 -1.14 6.02
C ALA A 148 -2.26 -2.44 6.29
N ALA A 149 -2.19 -2.83 7.58
CA ALA A 149 -1.86 -4.16 8.05
C ALA A 149 -3.04 -4.71 8.84
N LEU A 150 -3.67 -5.78 8.34
CA LEU A 150 -4.94 -6.30 8.84
C LEU A 150 -4.85 -7.78 9.22
N TYR A 151 -5.58 -8.16 10.26
CA TYR A 151 -5.98 -9.54 10.50
C TYR A 151 -7.22 -9.84 9.67
N LEU A 152 -7.21 -10.95 8.92
CA LEU A 152 -8.32 -11.34 8.04
C LEU A 152 -9.09 -12.52 8.65
N ARG A 153 -10.41 -12.63 8.30
CA ARG A 153 -11.29 -13.67 8.87
C ARG A 153 -10.95 -15.06 8.37
N ASP A 154 -10.62 -15.13 7.11
CA ASP A 154 -10.49 -16.38 6.34
C ASP A 154 -9.01 -16.80 6.18
N ARG A 155 -8.09 -16.00 6.70
CA ARG A 155 -6.65 -16.21 6.53
C ARG A 155 -5.93 -15.93 7.84
N PRO A 156 -5.11 -16.87 8.33
CA PRO A 156 -4.38 -16.68 9.58
C PRO A 156 -3.27 -15.64 9.41
N GLY A 157 -2.88 -15.03 10.53
CA GLY A 157 -1.77 -14.09 10.60
C GLY A 157 -2.11 -12.67 10.17
N LEU A 158 -1.07 -11.85 10.10
CA LEU A 158 -1.16 -10.44 9.73
C LEU A 158 -0.89 -10.27 8.23
N TRP A 159 -1.73 -9.53 7.54
CA TRP A 159 -1.68 -9.32 6.08
C TRP A 159 -1.41 -7.87 5.75
N LEU A 160 -0.44 -7.64 4.86
CA LEU A 160 -0.18 -6.32 4.28
C LEU A 160 -1.19 -6.06 3.16
N VAL A 161 -1.92 -4.95 3.24
CA VAL A 161 -3.00 -4.62 2.30
C VAL A 161 -2.68 -3.33 1.56
N ASP A 162 -2.87 -3.36 0.24
CA ASP A 162 -2.72 -2.21 -0.64
C ASP A 162 -4.01 -2.00 -1.44
N TRP A 163 -4.60 -0.81 -1.32
CA TRP A 163 -5.82 -0.44 -2.01
C TRP A 163 -5.51 0.20 -3.34
N LYS A 164 -6.23 -0.18 -4.38
CA LYS A 164 -6.14 0.46 -5.69
C LYS A 164 -7.54 0.74 -6.23
N THR A 165 -7.65 1.70 -7.13
CA THR A 165 -8.88 1.96 -7.87
C THR A 165 -8.62 1.85 -9.37
N SER A 166 -9.48 1.14 -10.09
CA SER A 166 -9.36 1.04 -11.54
C SER A 166 -10.71 1.02 -12.23
N ALA A 167 -10.81 1.77 -13.33
CA ALA A 167 -11.97 1.71 -14.21
C ALA A 167 -11.98 0.43 -15.04
N ASN A 168 -10.79 -0.09 -15.38
CA ASN A 168 -10.60 -1.26 -16.24
C ASN A 168 -9.84 -2.36 -15.50
N ARG A 169 -9.89 -3.59 -16.01
CA ARG A 169 -9.01 -4.66 -15.55
C ARG A 169 -7.56 -4.26 -15.78
N ARG A 170 -6.69 -4.59 -14.83
CA ARG A 170 -5.26 -4.31 -14.92
C ARG A 170 -4.54 -5.49 -15.58
N GLY A 171 -3.59 -5.18 -16.44
CA GLY A 171 -2.67 -6.17 -17.00
C GLY A 171 -1.65 -6.68 -15.98
N ALA A 172 -1.01 -7.80 -16.28
CA ALA A 172 -0.03 -8.45 -15.42
C ALA A 172 1.14 -7.53 -15.02
N GLU A 173 1.60 -6.66 -15.93
CA GLU A 173 2.70 -5.71 -15.70
C GLU A 173 2.39 -4.74 -14.55
N LEU A 174 1.19 -4.16 -14.54
CA LEU A 174 0.78 -3.25 -13.47
C LEU A 174 0.58 -3.96 -12.13
N LEU A 175 0.18 -5.24 -12.16
CA LEU A 175 0.09 -6.07 -10.95
C LEU A 175 1.48 -6.31 -10.38
N SER A 176 2.49 -6.53 -11.23
CA SER A 176 3.87 -6.70 -10.78
C SER A 176 4.37 -5.49 -9.99
N ASP A 177 4.11 -4.26 -10.44
CA ASP A 177 4.48 -3.05 -9.72
C ASP A 177 3.78 -2.93 -8.35
N TYR A 178 2.50 -3.32 -8.26
CA TYR A 178 1.79 -3.33 -6.99
C TYR A 178 2.35 -4.38 -6.02
N PHE A 179 2.73 -5.54 -6.53
CA PHE A 179 3.37 -6.59 -5.73
C PHE A 179 4.77 -6.18 -5.24
N ASP A 180 5.56 -5.54 -6.11
CA ASP A 180 6.87 -5.01 -5.72
C ASP A 180 6.72 -3.87 -4.69
N GLN A 181 5.64 -3.08 -4.75
CA GLN A 181 5.31 -2.09 -3.73
C GLN A 181 5.07 -2.73 -2.37
N LEU A 182 4.30 -3.84 -2.31
CA LEU A 182 4.10 -4.62 -1.09
C LEU A 182 5.43 -5.19 -0.58
N GLY A 183 6.29 -5.69 -1.48
CA GLY A 183 7.63 -6.17 -1.13
C GLY A 183 8.51 -5.10 -0.48
N ALA A 184 8.48 -3.88 -1.00
CA ALA A 184 9.19 -2.74 -0.43
C ALA A 184 8.72 -2.41 0.99
N TYR A 185 7.42 -2.46 1.22
CA TYR A 185 6.82 -2.20 2.53
C TYR A 185 7.11 -3.33 3.53
N ASN A 186 7.06 -4.59 3.09
CA ASN A 186 7.44 -5.73 3.90
C ASN A 186 8.88 -5.60 4.42
N ALA A 187 9.84 -5.26 3.55
CA ALA A 187 11.23 -5.02 3.95
C ALA A 187 11.36 -3.94 5.02
N GLY A 188 10.65 -2.81 4.84
CA GLY A 188 10.71 -1.70 5.79
C GLY A 188 10.11 -2.07 7.15
N VAL A 189 9.01 -2.80 7.19
CA VAL A 189 8.40 -3.25 8.46
C VAL A 189 9.31 -4.23 9.18
N LEU A 190 9.87 -5.22 8.49
CA LEU A 190 10.77 -6.21 9.09
C LEU A 190 12.06 -5.58 9.62
N GLN A 191 12.59 -4.55 8.96
CA GLN A 191 13.77 -3.84 9.43
C GLN A 191 13.55 -3.12 10.77
N HIS A 192 12.36 -2.55 10.97
CA HIS A 192 12.01 -1.82 12.19
C HIS A 192 11.42 -2.70 13.30
N ASN A 193 11.01 -3.92 12.97
CA ASN A 193 10.39 -4.86 13.90
C ASN A 193 10.96 -6.27 13.66
N PRO A 194 12.22 -6.50 13.98
CA PRO A 194 12.89 -7.77 13.71
C PRO A 194 12.30 -8.95 14.49
N GLU A 195 11.55 -8.67 15.56
CA GLU A 195 10.81 -9.67 16.35
C GLU A 195 9.54 -10.16 15.66
N LEU A 196 9.06 -9.48 14.62
CA LEU A 196 7.94 -9.96 13.83
C LEU A 196 8.40 -11.12 12.96
N GLU A 197 7.66 -12.23 13.02
CA GLU A 197 7.83 -13.35 12.08
C GLU A 197 7.51 -12.97 10.62
N GLY A 198 7.18 -11.72 10.39
CA GLY A 198 6.76 -11.16 9.11
C GLY A 198 5.26 -11.22 8.89
N PHE A 199 4.85 -10.71 7.75
CA PHE A 199 3.46 -10.84 7.32
C PHE A 199 3.17 -12.27 6.84
N ALA A 200 1.95 -12.74 7.08
CA ALA A 200 1.46 -14.00 6.52
C ALA A 200 1.33 -13.93 5.00
N GLY A 201 1.20 -12.71 4.46
CA GLY A 201 1.19 -12.44 3.05
C GLY A 201 0.83 -10.99 2.74
N GLY A 202 0.65 -10.70 1.47
CA GLY A 202 0.21 -9.43 0.95
C GLY A 202 -1.05 -9.57 0.08
N VAL A 203 -1.85 -8.51 0.01
CA VAL A 203 -3.01 -8.48 -0.86
C VAL A 203 -3.17 -7.12 -1.53
N VAL A 204 -3.37 -7.13 -2.84
CA VAL A 204 -3.79 -5.97 -3.61
C VAL A 204 -5.28 -6.07 -3.89
N VAL A 205 -6.03 -5.08 -3.42
CA VAL A 205 -7.49 -5.00 -3.59
C VAL A 205 -7.80 -3.87 -4.56
N ILE A 206 -8.18 -4.22 -5.78
CA ILE A 206 -8.48 -3.24 -6.84
C ILE A 206 -9.98 -2.99 -6.87
N ALA A 207 -10.39 -1.88 -6.27
CA ALA A 207 -11.78 -1.46 -6.28
C ALA A 207 -12.27 -1.11 -7.68
N ARG A 208 -13.53 -1.45 -7.94
CA ARG A 208 -14.25 -1.12 -9.16
C ARG A 208 -15.37 -0.14 -8.89
N ARG A 209 -15.81 0.55 -9.94
CA ARG A 209 -16.95 1.44 -9.85
C ARG A 209 -18.25 0.68 -9.55
N ALA A 210 -18.38 -0.54 -10.08
CA ALA A 210 -19.50 -1.45 -9.85
C ALA A 210 -19.00 -2.89 -9.79
N GLY A 211 -19.68 -3.73 -9.01
CA GLY A 211 -19.33 -5.12 -8.77
C GLY A 211 -18.21 -5.32 -7.73
N PRO A 212 -17.81 -6.57 -7.52
CA PRO A 212 -16.78 -6.91 -6.55
C PRO A 212 -15.39 -6.39 -6.99
N PRO A 213 -14.46 -6.20 -6.03
CA PRO A 213 -13.08 -5.87 -6.36
C PRO A 213 -12.37 -7.04 -7.05
N ASP A 214 -11.33 -6.72 -7.82
CA ASP A 214 -10.33 -7.72 -8.18
C ASP A 214 -9.36 -7.84 -7.00
N VAL A 215 -9.16 -9.06 -6.51
CA VAL A 215 -8.33 -9.34 -5.34
C VAL A 215 -7.18 -10.26 -5.73
N HIS A 216 -5.96 -9.81 -5.46
CA HIS A 216 -4.75 -10.54 -5.81
C HIS A 216 -3.94 -10.81 -4.54
N TRP A 217 -3.75 -12.07 -4.23
CA TRP A 217 -3.08 -12.55 -3.04
C TRP A 217 -1.63 -12.93 -3.32
N LEU A 218 -0.76 -12.62 -2.39
CA LEU A 218 0.61 -13.13 -2.29
C LEU A 218 0.73 -13.85 -0.96
N GLU A 219 1.04 -15.12 -0.99
CA GLU A 219 1.42 -15.86 0.22
C GLU A 219 2.81 -15.39 0.70
N ARG A 220 3.21 -15.78 1.92
CA ARG A 220 4.44 -15.33 2.57
C ARG A 220 5.67 -15.43 1.66
N ASP A 221 5.87 -16.58 1.02
CA ASP A 221 7.04 -16.82 0.19
C ASP A 221 7.03 -15.93 -1.06
N GLN A 222 5.87 -15.75 -1.67
CA GLN A 222 5.69 -14.84 -2.79
C GLN A 222 5.93 -13.38 -2.39
N LEU A 223 5.50 -12.97 -1.20
CA LEU A 223 5.77 -11.62 -0.68
C LEU A 223 7.28 -11.43 -0.43
N ALA A 224 7.98 -12.44 0.08
CA ALA A 224 9.43 -12.43 0.24
C ALA A 224 10.16 -12.32 -1.11
N GLU A 225 9.71 -13.04 -2.12
CA GLU A 225 10.21 -12.92 -3.50
C GLU A 225 10.03 -11.49 -4.03
N ARG A 226 8.87 -10.88 -3.83
CA ARG A 226 8.62 -9.48 -4.22
C ARG A 226 9.49 -8.49 -3.46
N THR A 227 9.84 -8.77 -2.21
CA THR A 227 10.85 -8.01 -1.46
C THR A 227 12.20 -8.04 -2.16
N ALA A 228 12.65 -9.20 -2.61
CA ALA A 228 13.90 -9.35 -3.36
C ALA A 228 13.83 -8.63 -4.73
N CYS A 229 12.72 -8.76 -5.45
CA CYS A 229 12.48 -8.06 -6.71
C CYS A 229 12.57 -6.54 -6.54
N PHE A 230 11.90 -5.98 -5.54
CA PHE A 230 11.98 -4.54 -5.29
C PHE A 230 13.39 -4.09 -4.90
N THR A 231 14.09 -4.86 -4.08
CA THR A 231 15.48 -4.56 -3.70
C THR A 231 16.40 -4.51 -4.92
N ALA A 232 16.24 -5.43 -5.86
CA ALA A 232 16.97 -5.43 -7.13
C ALA A 232 16.61 -4.21 -8.02
N ARG A 233 15.33 -3.81 -8.04
CA ARG A 233 14.88 -2.57 -8.73
C ARG A 233 15.49 -1.34 -8.09
N PHE A 234 15.51 -1.26 -6.76
CA PHE A 234 16.15 -0.16 -6.04
C PHE A 234 17.64 -0.06 -6.34
N ALA A 235 18.36 -1.19 -6.36
CA ALA A 235 19.77 -1.21 -6.72
C ALA A 235 20.02 -0.71 -8.16
N ARG A 236 19.15 -1.06 -9.11
CA ARG A 236 19.20 -0.56 -10.50
C ARG A 236 18.91 0.95 -10.54
N TYR A 237 17.90 1.42 -9.81
CA TYR A 237 17.56 2.83 -9.69
C TYR A 237 18.74 3.67 -9.20
N VAL A 238 19.40 3.22 -8.13
CA VAL A 238 20.56 3.95 -7.54
C VAL A 238 21.73 3.99 -8.52
N ARG A 239 22.01 2.90 -9.25
CA ARG A 239 23.02 2.92 -10.30
C ARG A 239 22.73 3.96 -11.39
N GLY A 240 21.45 4.15 -11.73
CA GLY A 240 21.02 5.19 -12.67
C GLY A 240 21.22 6.63 -12.17
N LEU A 241 21.22 6.84 -10.84
CA LEU A 241 21.53 8.15 -10.25
C LEU A 241 23.04 8.51 -10.34
N CYS A 242 23.90 7.53 -10.63
CA CYS A 242 25.35 7.65 -10.68
C CYS A 242 25.89 7.29 -12.07
N PRO A 243 25.72 8.15 -13.09
CA PRO A 243 26.17 7.83 -14.45
C PRO A 243 27.69 7.66 -14.59
N PHE A 244 28.48 8.01 -13.58
CA PHE A 244 29.95 7.96 -13.60
C PHE A 244 30.57 6.74 -12.90
N MET A 245 29.78 5.81 -12.31
CA MET A 245 30.35 4.61 -11.65
C MET A 245 30.47 3.39 -12.56
N THR A 246 30.30 3.52 -13.88
CA THR A 246 30.24 2.37 -14.79
C THR A 246 31.59 1.93 -15.37
N THR A 247 32.75 2.48 -14.96
CA THR A 247 34.03 2.10 -15.62
C THR A 247 35.28 2.07 -14.75
N GLN A 248 35.20 1.83 -13.45
CA GLN A 248 36.44 1.51 -12.71
C GLN A 248 36.17 0.46 -11.62
N GLY A 249 36.57 -0.76 -11.88
CA GLY A 249 36.75 -1.79 -10.86
C GLY A 249 36.01 -3.12 -11.08
N MET A 250 36.39 -3.86 -12.07
CA MET A 250 36.54 -5.32 -11.99
C MET A 250 37.99 -5.66 -12.05
#